data_64f07e7579220dcfb571470f560bf778
#
_entry.id   64f07e7579220dcfb571470f560bf778
#
_cell.length_a   1.000
_cell.length_b   1.000
_cell.length_c   1.000
_cell.angle_alpha   90.00
_cell.angle_beta   90.00
_cell.angle_gamma   90.00
#
_symmetry.space_group_name_H-M   'P 1'
#
loop_
_entity.id
_entity.type
_entity.pdbx_description
1 polymer ?
#
loop_
_entity_poly.entity_id
_entity_poly.type
_entity_poly.pdbx_seq_one_letter_code
_entity_poly.pdbx_strand_id
1 'polypeptide(L)'
;MARWVAWAATAALLATTAACGSESGTTAAAAEQGVIGLAMPTKASERWIGDGENMVKQFQLLGYRTDMQYADDDIQLQVDQIDAMVDAKVSALVIGAIDGTALKSVLSKAARADIPVIAYDRLIRDSPDIAYYATFDNFKVGVQQGGAIVNALKLRSGKGPFNIELFAGSADDNNATFFFNGAMSVLKPYISSGKLVVRSGQTKFADVATLRWDGAVAQKRMTGLLKSEYAGTQVDAVLSPYDGITRGILAALKEAGYGSKSRPLPVLTGQDAELDSVKLIAAGEQTETVYKDTRELAKVAVQMTDSVLSDEKPMINDTKQYHNGVEIVPTFLLQPVNVDKSNYERVLVDGGYYTAEQIAA
;
A
#
# COMPACT_ATOMS: atom_id res chain seq x y z
N MET A 1 61.53 -66.71 -11.63
CA MET A 1 62.99 -66.51 -11.49
C MET A 1 63.19 -65.28 -10.64
N ALA A 2 63.93 -65.52 -9.55
CA ALA A 2 64.18 -64.54 -8.48
C ALA A 2 65.15 -63.43 -8.91
N ARG A 3 65.02 -62.25 -8.32
CA ARG A 3 66.18 -61.60 -7.66
C ARG A 3 65.76 -60.44 -6.79
N TRP A 4 66.07 -60.60 -5.53
CA TRP A 4 66.12 -59.62 -4.45
C TRP A 4 67.30 -58.65 -4.63
N VAL A 5 67.10 -57.31 -4.23
CA VAL A 5 68.17 -56.61 -3.57
C VAL A 5 67.54 -55.56 -2.61
N ALA A 6 67.93 -55.63 -1.34
CA ALA A 6 67.63 -54.72 -0.27
C ALA A 6 68.76 -53.68 -0.08
N TRP A 7 68.55 -52.77 0.90
CA TRP A 7 69.47 -51.78 1.55
C TRP A 7 69.19 -50.34 1.10
N ALA A 8 69.11 -49.32 1.93
CA ALA A 8 69.44 -49.15 3.38
C ALA A 8 68.67 -47.93 3.90
N ALA A 9 68.44 -47.94 5.21
CA ALA A 9 67.89 -46.84 6.00
C ALA A 9 68.89 -45.70 6.22
N THR A 10 68.45 -44.47 6.14
CA THR A 10 69.14 -43.35 6.77
C THR A 10 68.11 -42.48 7.51
N ALA A 11 68.20 -42.49 8.84
CA ALA A 11 67.43 -41.62 9.74
C ALA A 11 68.06 -40.23 9.75
N ALA A 12 67.23 -39.19 9.49
CA ALA A 12 67.57 -37.81 9.79
C ALA A 12 66.51 -37.22 10.69
N LEU A 13 66.87 -37.00 11.94
CA LEU A 13 66.06 -36.14 12.85
C LEU A 13 66.12 -34.72 12.38
N LEU A 14 64.95 -34.10 12.20
CA LEU A 14 64.80 -32.67 12.06
C LEU A 14 63.67 -32.18 12.99
N ALA A 15 64.00 -31.18 13.75
CA ALA A 15 63.24 -30.56 14.83
C ALA A 15 61.90 -30.00 14.35
N THR A 16 60.82 -30.32 15.10
CA THR A 16 59.51 -29.69 14.97
C THR A 16 59.52 -28.32 15.63
N THR A 17 59.47 -27.26 14.81
CA THR A 17 59.06 -25.94 15.30
C THR A 17 57.53 -25.88 15.17
N ALA A 18 56.84 -25.86 16.30
CA ALA A 18 55.44 -25.56 16.40
C ALA A 18 55.23 -24.07 16.04
N ALA A 19 54.75 -23.80 14.80
CA ALA A 19 54.20 -22.51 14.45
C ALA A 19 52.68 -22.55 14.78
N CYS A 20 52.29 -21.83 15.85
CA CYS A 20 50.91 -21.48 16.09
C CYS A 20 50.47 -20.55 14.96
N GLY A 21 49.82 -21.10 13.95
CA GLY A 21 49.07 -20.35 12.95
C GLY A 21 47.74 -19.93 13.57
N SER A 22 47.64 -18.66 13.94
CA SER A 22 46.33 -18.04 14.17
C SER A 22 45.55 -18.09 12.88
N GLU A 23 44.56 -18.97 12.80
CA GLU A 23 43.49 -18.82 11.79
C GLU A 23 42.75 -17.51 12.08
N SER A 24 43.21 -16.43 11.49
CA SER A 24 42.38 -15.25 11.28
C SER A 24 41.24 -15.69 10.35
N GLY A 25 40.12 -16.10 10.92
CA GLY A 25 38.89 -16.20 10.22
C GLY A 25 38.55 -14.83 9.64
N THR A 26 38.98 -14.54 8.43
CA THR A 26 38.43 -13.49 7.61
C THR A 26 36.97 -13.87 7.34
N THR A 27 36.05 -13.41 8.19
CA THR A 27 34.68 -13.23 7.77
C THR A 27 34.76 -12.31 6.55
N ALA A 28 34.59 -12.89 5.37
CA ALA A 28 34.39 -12.10 4.16
C ALA A 28 33.21 -11.18 4.48
N ALA A 29 33.49 -9.88 4.64
CA ALA A 29 32.44 -8.87 4.67
C ALA A 29 31.66 -9.08 3.38
N ALA A 30 30.36 -9.37 3.50
CA ALA A 30 29.49 -9.44 2.34
C ALA A 30 29.71 -8.14 1.56
N ALA A 31 29.98 -8.26 0.27
CA ALA A 31 30.19 -7.09 -0.59
C ALA A 31 28.94 -6.20 -0.46
N GLU A 32 29.15 -4.93 -0.15
CA GLU A 32 28.08 -3.95 -0.01
C GLU A 32 27.36 -3.82 -1.34
N GLN A 33 26.08 -4.25 -1.42
CA GLN A 33 25.33 -4.35 -2.68
C GLN A 33 24.82 -3.01 -3.23
N GLY A 34 25.24 -1.89 -2.65
CA GLY A 34 24.84 -0.56 -3.10
C GLY A 34 23.72 0.07 -2.27
N VAL A 35 23.18 1.19 -2.73
CA VAL A 35 22.15 1.98 -2.04
C VAL A 35 20.86 1.95 -2.84
N ILE A 36 19.74 1.67 -2.18
CA ILE A 36 18.40 1.76 -2.78
C ILE A 36 17.73 3.03 -2.30
N GLY A 37 17.29 3.87 -3.25
CA GLY A 37 16.49 5.05 -2.96
C GLY A 37 15.02 4.68 -2.74
N LEU A 38 14.46 5.09 -1.61
CA LEU A 38 13.07 4.84 -1.23
C LEU A 38 12.37 6.20 -1.07
N ALA A 39 11.51 6.57 -2.03
CA ALA A 39 10.80 7.84 -2.02
C ALA A 39 9.33 7.60 -1.67
N MET A 40 8.92 7.97 -0.45
CA MET A 40 7.58 7.75 0.08
C MET A 40 6.79 9.05 0.15
N PRO A 41 5.45 9.01 0.00
CA PRO A 41 4.66 10.24 -0.12
C PRO A 41 4.57 11.04 1.19
N THR A 42 4.31 10.38 2.33
CA THR A 42 3.99 11.09 3.58
C THR A 42 4.13 10.18 4.79
N LYS A 43 4.22 10.78 5.98
CA LYS A 43 4.07 10.10 7.28
C LYS A 43 2.68 10.30 7.89
N ALA A 44 1.79 11.05 7.24
CA ALA A 44 0.45 11.32 7.76
C ALA A 44 -0.45 10.08 7.81
N SER A 45 -0.20 9.07 6.98
CA SER A 45 -0.82 7.76 7.08
C SER A 45 0.17 6.74 7.62
N GLU A 46 -0.24 5.99 8.66
CA GLU A 46 0.60 5.01 9.37
C GLU A 46 1.14 3.92 8.43
N ARG A 47 0.36 3.53 7.42
CA ARG A 47 0.80 2.50 6.48
C ARG A 47 2.09 2.87 5.76
N TRP A 48 2.28 4.14 5.36
CA TRP A 48 3.51 4.54 4.66
C TRP A 48 4.76 4.42 5.52
N ILE A 49 4.61 4.61 6.84
CA ILE A 49 5.69 4.36 7.79
C ILE A 49 6.01 2.87 7.82
N GLY A 50 4.98 2.03 7.99
CA GLY A 50 5.14 0.57 7.99
C GLY A 50 5.69 0.02 6.67
N ASP A 51 5.21 0.51 5.52
CA ASP A 51 5.74 0.17 4.20
C ASP A 51 7.25 0.45 4.11
N GLY A 52 7.66 1.67 4.48
CA GLY A 52 9.05 2.08 4.45
C GLY A 52 9.96 1.27 5.38
N GLU A 53 9.56 1.11 6.64
CA GLU A 53 10.32 0.33 7.63
C GLU A 53 10.48 -1.14 7.20
N ASN A 54 9.43 -1.76 6.66
CA ASN A 54 9.49 -3.12 6.14
C ASN A 54 10.45 -3.23 4.95
N MET A 55 10.43 -2.28 4.01
CA MET A 55 11.36 -2.27 2.87
C MET A 55 12.81 -2.10 3.35
N VAL A 56 13.09 -1.12 4.21
CA VAL A 56 14.42 -0.89 4.78
C VAL A 56 14.95 -2.16 5.42
N LYS A 57 14.16 -2.80 6.29
CA LYS A 57 14.55 -4.04 6.96
C LYS A 57 14.88 -5.15 5.97
N GLN A 58 14.06 -5.33 4.94
CA GLN A 58 14.25 -6.41 3.97
C GLN A 58 15.43 -6.16 3.04
N PHE A 59 15.65 -4.92 2.58
CA PHE A 59 16.84 -4.57 1.81
C PHE A 59 18.14 -4.76 2.62
N GLN A 60 18.14 -4.40 3.90
CA GLN A 60 19.27 -4.65 4.80
C GLN A 60 19.59 -6.13 4.95
N LEU A 61 18.58 -7.01 5.01
CA LEU A 61 18.78 -8.46 5.04
C LEU A 61 19.43 -9.01 3.77
N LEU A 62 19.24 -8.34 2.63
CA LEU A 62 19.89 -8.66 1.36
C LEU A 62 21.26 -7.98 1.18
N GLY A 63 21.71 -7.17 2.14
CA GLY A 63 23.02 -6.50 2.10
C GLY A 63 23.00 -5.11 1.45
N TYR A 64 21.84 -4.57 1.06
CA TYR A 64 21.71 -3.22 0.57
C TYR A 64 21.65 -2.19 1.69
N ARG A 65 22.20 -1.01 1.44
CA ARG A 65 21.87 0.20 2.20
C ARG A 65 20.62 0.87 1.59
N THR A 66 19.97 1.72 2.35
CA THR A 66 18.78 2.45 1.87
C THR A 66 18.92 3.94 2.16
N ASP A 67 18.46 4.76 1.21
CA ASP A 67 18.18 6.19 1.39
C ASP A 67 16.65 6.35 1.39
N MET A 68 16.06 6.51 2.59
CA MET A 68 14.62 6.59 2.80
C MET A 68 14.20 8.04 3.03
N GLN A 69 13.35 8.55 2.14
CA GLN A 69 12.82 9.91 2.21
C GLN A 69 11.29 9.92 2.21
N TYR A 70 10.72 10.87 2.96
CA TYR A 70 9.27 11.17 2.96
C TYR A 70 9.10 12.62 2.52
N ALA A 71 8.15 12.87 1.64
CA ALA A 71 7.95 14.19 1.05
C ALA A 71 6.76 14.97 1.65
N ASP A 72 6.13 14.46 2.73
CA ASP A 72 5.05 15.12 3.48
C ASP A 72 3.93 15.68 2.57
N ASP A 73 3.57 14.90 1.52
CA ASP A 73 2.59 15.25 0.48
C ASP A 73 2.96 16.49 -0.36
N ASP A 74 4.22 16.96 -0.32
CA ASP A 74 4.75 18.00 -1.20
C ASP A 74 5.36 17.37 -2.46
N ILE A 75 4.73 17.62 -3.62
CA ILE A 75 5.14 17.07 -4.91
C ILE A 75 6.54 17.51 -5.29
N GLN A 76 6.85 18.82 -5.09
CA GLN A 76 8.15 19.34 -5.51
C GLN A 76 9.26 18.78 -4.61
N LEU A 77 9.02 18.66 -3.31
CA LEU A 77 9.96 18.02 -2.40
C LEU A 77 10.23 16.58 -2.81
N GLN A 78 9.20 15.82 -3.23
CA GLN A 78 9.42 14.44 -3.72
C GLN A 78 10.28 14.41 -4.98
N VAL A 79 10.04 15.31 -5.94
CA VAL A 79 10.87 15.44 -7.15
C VAL A 79 12.32 15.73 -6.78
N ASP A 80 12.55 16.70 -5.87
CA ASP A 80 13.88 17.11 -5.45
C ASP A 80 14.63 15.99 -4.70
N GLN A 81 13.92 15.23 -3.86
CA GLN A 81 14.46 14.06 -3.16
C GLN A 81 14.89 12.96 -4.15
N ILE A 82 14.04 12.63 -5.13
CA ILE A 82 14.37 11.65 -6.16
C ILE A 82 15.56 12.14 -7.01
N ASP A 83 15.58 13.42 -7.37
CA ASP A 83 16.68 14.02 -8.14
C ASP A 83 18.02 13.89 -7.39
N ALA A 84 18.04 14.16 -6.08
CA ALA A 84 19.21 13.97 -5.23
C ALA A 84 19.65 12.50 -5.14
N MET A 85 18.72 11.55 -5.07
CA MET A 85 19.03 10.11 -5.10
C MET A 85 19.67 9.70 -6.44
N VAL A 86 19.17 10.24 -7.56
CA VAL A 86 19.77 9.99 -8.89
C VAL A 86 21.18 10.56 -8.97
N ASP A 87 21.41 11.78 -8.47
CA ASP A 87 22.74 12.39 -8.43
C ASP A 87 23.72 11.63 -7.50
N ALA A 88 23.21 11.05 -6.42
CA ALA A 88 23.96 10.17 -5.53
C ALA A 88 24.23 8.78 -6.14
N LYS A 89 23.69 8.49 -7.34
CA LYS A 89 23.86 7.22 -8.08
C LYS A 89 23.39 6.00 -7.25
N VAL A 90 22.18 6.08 -6.71
CA VAL A 90 21.56 4.90 -6.09
C VAL A 90 21.42 3.76 -7.09
N SER A 91 21.45 2.51 -6.65
CA SER A 91 21.39 1.33 -7.51
C SER A 91 20.01 1.11 -8.13
N ALA A 92 18.94 1.50 -7.42
CA ALA A 92 17.57 1.47 -7.89
C ALA A 92 16.72 2.47 -7.10
N LEU A 93 15.54 2.80 -7.64
CA LEU A 93 14.53 3.62 -6.98
C LEU A 93 13.25 2.81 -6.76
N VAL A 94 12.69 2.88 -5.55
CA VAL A 94 11.35 2.40 -5.23
C VAL A 94 10.51 3.61 -4.82
N ILE A 95 9.46 3.91 -5.56
CA ILE A 95 8.74 5.18 -5.45
C ILE A 95 7.25 4.97 -5.21
N GLY A 96 6.75 5.43 -4.06
CA GLY A 96 5.34 5.67 -3.81
C GLY A 96 4.98 7.11 -4.19
N ALA A 97 4.49 7.34 -5.40
CA ALA A 97 4.27 8.69 -5.92
C ALA A 97 3.17 9.45 -5.18
N ILE A 98 3.38 10.75 -4.92
CA ILE A 98 2.32 11.66 -4.46
C ILE A 98 1.38 11.95 -5.62
N ASP A 99 1.92 12.45 -6.72
CA ASP A 99 1.25 12.68 -7.99
C ASP A 99 1.91 11.82 -9.07
N GLY A 100 1.16 10.86 -9.60
CA GLY A 100 1.67 9.94 -10.62
C GLY A 100 2.17 10.63 -11.89
N THR A 101 1.76 11.87 -12.18
CA THR A 101 2.12 12.59 -13.41
C THR A 101 3.30 13.54 -13.25
N ALA A 102 3.72 13.84 -12.02
CA ALA A 102 4.72 14.88 -11.75
C ALA A 102 6.17 14.42 -11.93
N LEU A 103 6.43 13.13 -12.03
CA LEU A 103 7.78 12.56 -11.92
C LEU A 103 8.51 12.38 -13.27
N LYS A 104 7.86 12.63 -14.40
CA LYS A 104 8.39 12.32 -15.73
C LYS A 104 9.83 12.79 -15.97
N SER A 105 10.15 14.03 -15.60
CA SER A 105 11.48 14.61 -15.85
C SER A 105 12.59 13.92 -15.07
N VAL A 106 12.35 13.70 -13.76
CA VAL A 106 13.34 13.06 -12.89
C VAL A 106 13.52 11.58 -13.21
N LEU A 107 12.45 10.88 -13.64
CA LEU A 107 12.54 9.49 -14.09
C LEU A 107 13.35 9.36 -15.38
N SER A 108 13.18 10.28 -16.33
CA SER A 108 14.03 10.31 -17.52
C SER A 108 15.51 10.61 -17.18
N LYS A 109 15.81 11.32 -16.09
CA LYS A 109 17.18 11.47 -15.58
C LYS A 109 17.67 10.15 -14.99
N ALA A 110 16.87 9.44 -14.23
CA ALA A 110 17.20 8.12 -13.68
C ALA A 110 17.49 7.11 -14.79
N ALA A 111 16.65 7.05 -15.82
CA ALA A 111 16.85 6.18 -16.99
C ALA A 111 18.17 6.45 -17.72
N ARG A 112 18.56 7.73 -17.91
CA ARG A 112 19.87 8.09 -18.50
C ARG A 112 21.07 7.71 -17.63
N ALA A 113 20.84 7.48 -16.35
CA ALA A 113 21.85 7.02 -15.39
C ALA A 113 21.80 5.50 -15.16
N ASP A 114 21.01 4.77 -15.96
CA ASP A 114 20.77 3.32 -15.86
C ASP A 114 20.24 2.89 -14.48
N ILE A 115 19.48 3.77 -13.80
CA ILE A 115 18.87 3.49 -12.51
C ILE A 115 17.44 2.98 -12.75
N PRO A 116 17.15 1.69 -12.46
CA PRO A 116 15.81 1.14 -12.62
C PRO A 116 14.84 1.70 -11.57
N VAL A 117 13.58 1.87 -11.99
CA VAL A 117 12.51 2.42 -11.16
C VAL A 117 11.41 1.39 -10.97
N ILE A 118 11.06 1.12 -9.72
CA ILE A 118 9.92 0.31 -9.31
C ILE A 118 8.84 1.24 -8.76
N ALA A 119 7.69 1.27 -9.39
CA ALA A 119 6.52 1.94 -8.84
C ALA A 119 5.97 1.11 -7.67
N TYR A 120 5.74 1.76 -6.52
CA TYR A 120 5.29 1.13 -5.29
C TYR A 120 3.89 1.62 -4.91
N ASP A 121 2.93 0.71 -4.76
CA ASP A 121 1.53 0.95 -4.41
C ASP A 121 0.80 1.85 -5.42
N ARG A 122 1.33 3.02 -5.77
CA ARG A 122 0.74 4.00 -6.69
C ARG A 122 1.37 3.95 -8.07
N LEU A 123 0.54 3.86 -9.11
CA LEU A 123 1.02 3.84 -10.50
C LEU A 123 1.59 5.20 -10.89
N ILE A 124 2.82 5.20 -11.35
CA ILE A 124 3.43 6.39 -11.97
C ILE A 124 3.00 6.47 -13.43
N ARG A 125 2.55 7.65 -13.85
CA ARG A 125 1.91 7.88 -15.15
C ARG A 125 2.79 8.68 -16.09
N ASP A 126 2.45 8.60 -17.37
CA ASP A 126 2.98 9.43 -18.44
C ASP A 126 4.52 9.33 -18.61
N SER A 127 5.14 8.24 -18.15
CA SER A 127 6.57 7.95 -18.31
C SER A 127 6.79 6.52 -18.80
N PRO A 128 7.69 6.30 -19.77
CA PRO A 128 8.13 4.95 -20.16
C PRO A 128 9.25 4.42 -19.24
N ASP A 129 9.73 5.22 -18.29
CA ASP A 129 10.95 4.95 -17.51
C ASP A 129 10.63 4.23 -16.19
N ILE A 130 9.66 3.30 -16.22
CA ILE A 130 9.23 2.48 -15.07
C ILE A 130 9.42 1.03 -15.46
N ALA A 131 10.25 0.32 -14.70
CA ALA A 131 10.54 -1.07 -15.03
C ALA A 131 9.37 -2.01 -14.62
N TYR A 132 8.85 -1.84 -13.39
CA TYR A 132 7.81 -2.69 -12.82
C TYR A 132 6.93 -1.91 -11.82
N TYR A 133 5.79 -2.52 -11.49
CA TYR A 133 4.85 -1.99 -10.50
C TYR A 133 4.45 -3.07 -9.49
N ALA A 134 4.57 -2.77 -8.21
CA ALA A 134 4.12 -3.61 -7.10
C ALA A 134 2.92 -2.95 -6.41
N THR A 135 1.77 -3.61 -6.38
CA THR A 135 0.55 -3.06 -5.77
C THR A 135 -0.45 -4.17 -5.39
N PHE A 136 -1.62 -3.77 -4.93
CA PHE A 136 -2.78 -4.64 -4.73
C PHE A 136 -3.74 -4.58 -5.92
N ASP A 137 -4.67 -5.54 -5.99
CA ASP A 137 -5.80 -5.47 -6.93
C ASP A 137 -6.77 -4.34 -6.50
N ASN A 138 -6.48 -3.14 -7.00
CA ASN A 138 -7.18 -1.91 -6.62
C ASN A 138 -8.66 -1.91 -7.03
N PHE A 139 -9.00 -2.55 -8.15
CA PHE A 139 -10.40 -2.68 -8.54
C PHE A 139 -11.16 -3.58 -7.56
N LYS A 140 -10.54 -4.67 -7.11
CA LYS A 140 -11.11 -5.59 -6.13
C LYS A 140 -11.32 -4.95 -4.77
N VAL A 141 -10.44 -4.01 -4.35
CA VAL A 141 -10.67 -3.20 -3.14
C VAL A 141 -12.04 -2.52 -3.20
N GLY A 142 -12.32 -1.79 -4.28
CA GLY A 142 -13.62 -1.13 -4.45
C GLY A 142 -14.79 -2.11 -4.51
N VAL A 143 -14.62 -3.25 -5.19
CA VAL A 143 -15.65 -4.32 -5.22
C VAL A 143 -15.95 -4.83 -3.80
N GLN A 144 -14.96 -4.98 -2.94
CA GLN A 144 -15.14 -5.39 -1.55
C GLN A 144 -15.91 -4.34 -0.75
N GLN A 145 -15.55 -3.05 -0.86
CA GLN A 145 -16.26 -1.94 -0.23
C GLN A 145 -17.73 -1.85 -0.66
N GLY A 146 -17.98 -1.88 -1.98
CA GLY A 146 -19.35 -1.92 -2.50
C GLY A 146 -20.14 -3.14 -2.05
N GLY A 147 -19.47 -4.30 -2.00
CA GLY A 147 -20.02 -5.56 -1.49
C GLY A 147 -20.42 -5.50 -0.02
N ALA A 148 -19.60 -4.87 0.83
CA ALA A 148 -19.88 -4.67 2.24
C ALA A 148 -21.16 -3.86 2.44
N ILE A 149 -21.34 -2.76 1.69
CA ILE A 149 -22.58 -1.96 1.73
C ILE A 149 -23.78 -2.80 1.32
N VAL A 150 -23.70 -3.52 0.19
CA VAL A 150 -24.78 -4.38 -0.31
C VAL A 150 -25.19 -5.43 0.71
N ASN A 151 -24.21 -6.04 1.39
CA ASN A 151 -24.45 -7.07 2.41
C ASN A 151 -25.04 -6.48 3.68
N ALA A 152 -24.47 -5.40 4.22
CA ALA A 152 -24.93 -4.76 5.45
C ALA A 152 -26.37 -4.24 5.33
N LEU A 153 -26.73 -3.60 4.21
CA LEU A 153 -28.08 -3.11 3.91
C LEU A 153 -29.03 -4.21 3.40
N LYS A 154 -28.52 -5.43 3.19
CA LYS A 154 -29.32 -6.58 2.67
C LYS A 154 -30.03 -6.24 1.34
N LEU A 155 -29.38 -5.52 0.44
CA LEU A 155 -29.99 -5.06 -0.80
C LEU A 155 -30.40 -6.21 -1.73
N ARG A 156 -29.69 -7.34 -1.68
CA ARG A 156 -30.06 -8.55 -2.47
C ARG A 156 -31.40 -9.14 -2.06
N SER A 157 -31.84 -8.93 -0.82
CA SER A 157 -33.17 -9.38 -0.33
C SER A 157 -34.30 -8.39 -0.67
N GLY A 158 -34.03 -7.39 -1.51
CA GLY A 158 -35.02 -6.44 -1.97
C GLY A 158 -35.30 -5.25 -1.04
N LYS A 159 -34.55 -5.12 0.08
CA LYS A 159 -34.67 -3.98 1.00
C LYS A 159 -34.27 -2.66 0.30
N GLY A 160 -34.81 -1.56 0.79
CA GLY A 160 -34.59 -0.19 0.32
C GLY A 160 -35.92 0.55 0.12
N PRO A 161 -35.91 1.82 -0.29
CA PRO A 161 -34.70 2.60 -0.62
C PRO A 161 -33.89 2.96 0.64
N PHE A 162 -32.56 3.10 0.46
CA PHE A 162 -31.63 3.59 1.47
C PHE A 162 -30.84 4.79 0.92
N ASN A 163 -30.54 5.75 1.77
CA ASN A 163 -29.74 6.91 1.40
C ASN A 163 -28.24 6.60 1.53
N ILE A 164 -27.49 6.88 0.48
CA ILE A 164 -26.03 6.68 0.44
C ILE A 164 -25.33 7.96 0.00
N GLU A 165 -24.17 8.26 0.58
CA GLU A 165 -23.23 9.22 0.02
C GLU A 165 -21.95 8.53 -0.43
N LEU A 166 -21.31 9.12 -1.46
CA LEU A 166 -20.12 8.59 -2.08
C LEU A 166 -18.94 9.52 -1.78
N PHE A 167 -17.81 8.94 -1.40
CA PHE A 167 -16.52 9.61 -1.32
C PHE A 167 -15.52 8.80 -2.13
N ALA A 168 -14.57 9.48 -2.75
CA ALA A 168 -13.46 8.89 -3.47
C ALA A 168 -12.13 9.44 -2.94
N GLY A 169 -11.03 8.77 -3.29
CA GLY A 169 -9.68 9.22 -2.96
C GLY A 169 -9.21 10.41 -3.77
N SER A 170 -7.94 10.74 -3.67
CA SER A 170 -7.34 11.89 -4.36
C SER A 170 -7.24 11.65 -5.88
N ALA A 171 -7.52 12.68 -6.67
CA ALA A 171 -7.54 12.57 -8.13
C ALA A 171 -6.13 12.47 -8.76
N ASP A 172 -5.08 12.84 -8.04
CA ASP A 172 -3.68 12.71 -8.41
C ASP A 172 -3.13 11.28 -8.21
N ASP A 173 -3.89 10.43 -7.50
CA ASP A 173 -3.60 9.01 -7.33
C ASP A 173 -4.48 8.15 -8.26
N ASN A 174 -3.85 7.45 -9.20
CA ASN A 174 -4.56 6.58 -10.14
C ASN A 174 -5.39 5.48 -9.46
N ASN A 175 -4.97 5.00 -8.29
CA ASN A 175 -5.67 3.95 -7.54
C ASN A 175 -7.08 4.39 -7.13
N ALA A 176 -7.25 5.69 -6.79
CA ALA A 176 -8.55 6.23 -6.40
C ALA A 176 -9.64 5.98 -7.46
N THR A 177 -9.28 6.07 -8.74
CA THR A 177 -10.19 5.77 -9.85
C THR A 177 -10.54 4.27 -9.90
N PHE A 178 -9.57 3.37 -9.66
CA PHE A 178 -9.83 1.92 -9.63
C PHE A 178 -10.73 1.55 -8.46
N PHE A 179 -10.48 2.08 -7.26
CA PHE A 179 -11.35 1.85 -6.09
C PHE A 179 -12.78 2.31 -6.36
N PHE A 180 -12.95 3.53 -6.84
CA PHE A 180 -14.26 4.08 -7.14
C PHE A 180 -15.00 3.25 -8.20
N ASN A 181 -14.32 2.91 -9.30
CA ASN A 181 -14.92 2.11 -10.38
C ASN A 181 -15.30 0.70 -9.89
N GLY A 182 -14.45 0.08 -9.06
CA GLY A 182 -14.73 -1.21 -8.43
C GLY A 182 -15.98 -1.14 -7.55
N ALA A 183 -16.09 -0.15 -6.68
CA ALA A 183 -17.27 0.05 -5.84
C ALA A 183 -18.53 0.34 -6.66
N MET A 184 -18.42 1.22 -7.66
CA MET A 184 -19.53 1.57 -8.54
C MET A 184 -19.97 0.40 -9.43
N SER A 185 -19.11 -0.53 -9.79
CA SER A 185 -19.50 -1.75 -10.51
C SER A 185 -20.52 -2.59 -9.71
N VAL A 186 -20.43 -2.53 -8.37
CA VAL A 186 -21.36 -3.22 -7.45
C VAL A 186 -22.59 -2.36 -7.11
N LEU A 187 -22.39 -1.05 -6.86
CA LEU A 187 -23.45 -0.17 -6.34
C LEU A 187 -24.37 0.40 -7.41
N LYS A 188 -23.85 0.65 -8.64
CA LYS A 188 -24.60 1.28 -9.73
C LYS A 188 -25.93 0.62 -10.05
N PRO A 189 -26.06 -0.73 -10.09
CA PRO A 189 -27.36 -1.36 -10.32
C PRO A 189 -28.43 -0.98 -9.27
N TYR A 190 -28.02 -0.84 -8.00
CA TYR A 190 -28.92 -0.46 -6.91
C TYR A 190 -29.25 1.04 -6.93
N ILE A 191 -28.31 1.88 -7.34
CA ILE A 191 -28.56 3.32 -7.56
C ILE A 191 -29.53 3.49 -8.73
N SER A 192 -29.28 2.82 -9.87
CA SER A 192 -30.13 2.91 -11.05
C SER A 192 -31.56 2.39 -10.83
N SER A 193 -31.74 1.41 -9.94
CA SER A 193 -33.06 0.89 -9.57
C SER A 193 -33.76 1.67 -8.45
N GLY A 194 -33.15 2.72 -7.92
CA GLY A 194 -33.68 3.52 -6.82
C GLY A 194 -33.62 2.82 -5.44
N LYS A 195 -32.99 1.65 -5.31
CA LYS A 195 -32.77 0.98 -4.01
C LYS A 195 -31.70 1.68 -3.16
N LEU A 196 -30.76 2.35 -3.81
CA LEU A 196 -29.83 3.30 -3.20
C LEU A 196 -30.08 4.69 -3.79
N VAL A 197 -30.19 5.69 -2.94
CA VAL A 197 -30.45 7.08 -3.34
C VAL A 197 -29.28 7.93 -2.90
N VAL A 198 -28.51 8.46 -3.85
CA VAL A 198 -27.46 9.46 -3.60
C VAL A 198 -28.15 10.82 -3.54
N ARG A 199 -28.44 11.32 -2.32
CA ARG A 199 -29.24 12.53 -2.15
C ARG A 199 -28.56 13.78 -2.69
N SER A 200 -27.25 13.86 -2.58
CA SER A 200 -26.47 14.96 -3.18
C SER A 200 -26.50 14.95 -4.72
N GLY A 201 -26.91 13.84 -5.34
CA GLY A 201 -26.78 13.63 -6.79
C GLY A 201 -25.34 13.49 -7.28
N GLN A 202 -24.35 13.56 -6.40
CA GLN A 202 -22.92 13.50 -6.74
C GLN A 202 -22.49 12.04 -6.95
N THR A 203 -22.46 11.60 -8.19
CA THR A 203 -22.15 10.22 -8.57
C THR A 203 -20.91 10.07 -9.45
N LYS A 204 -20.30 11.17 -9.85
CA LYS A 204 -19.08 11.16 -10.66
C LYS A 204 -17.86 11.24 -9.75
N PHE A 205 -16.79 10.55 -10.12
CA PHE A 205 -15.53 10.57 -9.39
C PHE A 205 -15.05 11.98 -9.03
N ALA A 206 -15.06 12.90 -10.02
CA ALA A 206 -14.61 14.27 -9.84
C ALA A 206 -15.40 15.06 -8.78
N ASP A 207 -16.70 14.76 -8.60
CA ASP A 207 -17.57 15.46 -7.65
C ASP A 207 -17.35 15.00 -6.20
N VAL A 208 -16.75 13.81 -6.01
CA VAL A 208 -16.63 13.13 -4.72
C VAL A 208 -15.17 12.84 -4.31
N ALA A 209 -14.21 13.27 -5.12
CA ALA A 209 -12.80 13.11 -4.84
C ALA A 209 -12.38 13.91 -3.59
N THR A 210 -11.47 13.33 -2.80
CA THR A 210 -10.95 13.93 -1.56
C THR A 210 -9.46 14.21 -1.74
N LEU A 211 -9.12 15.49 -1.87
CA LEU A 211 -7.76 15.94 -2.11
C LEU A 211 -6.80 15.41 -1.04
N ARG A 212 -5.67 14.86 -1.47
CA ARG A 212 -4.62 14.29 -0.60
C ARG A 212 -5.11 13.23 0.38
N TRP A 213 -6.26 12.61 0.12
CA TRP A 213 -6.85 11.63 1.03
C TRP A 213 -7.15 12.19 2.42
N ASP A 214 -7.27 13.51 2.55
CA ASP A 214 -7.36 14.24 3.81
C ASP A 214 -8.73 14.07 4.49
N GLY A 215 -8.70 13.48 5.70
CA GLY A 215 -9.91 13.28 6.53
C GLY A 215 -10.61 14.58 6.91
N ALA A 216 -9.90 15.69 7.06
CA ALA A 216 -10.51 16.99 7.39
C ALA A 216 -11.30 17.55 6.19
N VAL A 217 -10.81 17.32 4.96
CA VAL A 217 -11.55 17.65 3.72
C VAL A 217 -12.84 16.84 3.67
N ALA A 218 -12.76 15.54 3.97
CA ALA A 218 -13.93 14.67 4.02
C ALA A 218 -14.92 15.06 5.11
N GLN A 219 -14.45 15.40 6.33
CA GLN A 219 -15.28 15.89 7.43
C GLN A 219 -16.04 17.15 7.03
N LYS A 220 -15.35 18.13 6.44
CA LYS A 220 -15.97 19.38 5.97
C LYS A 220 -17.06 19.10 4.93
N ARG A 221 -16.79 18.24 3.94
CA ARG A 221 -17.78 17.88 2.92
C ARG A 221 -18.99 17.17 3.55
N MET A 222 -18.75 16.18 4.43
CA MET A 222 -19.84 15.46 5.10
C MET A 222 -20.69 16.40 5.98
N THR A 223 -20.07 17.30 6.71
CA THR A 223 -20.78 18.34 7.50
C THR A 223 -21.68 19.20 6.60
N GLY A 224 -21.22 19.58 5.42
CA GLY A 224 -22.02 20.30 4.42
C GLY A 224 -23.23 19.48 3.97
N LEU A 225 -23.01 18.24 3.55
CA LEU A 225 -24.08 17.32 3.11
C LEU A 225 -25.14 17.09 4.20
N LEU A 226 -24.71 16.90 5.44
CA LEU A 226 -25.64 16.71 6.57
C LEU A 226 -26.55 17.90 6.79
N LYS A 227 -26.08 19.13 6.53
CA LYS A 227 -26.87 20.36 6.66
C LYS A 227 -27.81 20.60 5.47
N SER A 228 -27.35 20.31 4.24
CA SER A 228 -28.14 20.60 3.02
C SER A 228 -29.08 19.44 2.66
N GLU A 229 -28.56 18.22 2.56
CA GLU A 229 -29.30 17.09 1.97
C GLU A 229 -29.98 16.20 3.02
N TYR A 230 -29.50 16.26 4.28
CA TYR A 230 -29.93 15.36 5.36
C TYR A 230 -30.55 16.08 6.57
N ALA A 231 -31.01 17.33 6.42
CA ALA A 231 -31.66 18.08 7.50
C ALA A 231 -32.94 17.40 8.04
N GLY A 232 -33.67 16.68 7.21
CA GLY A 232 -34.92 15.99 7.57
C GLY A 232 -34.89 14.46 7.39
N THR A 233 -33.72 13.86 7.13
CA THR A 233 -33.61 12.43 6.89
C THR A 233 -32.27 11.89 7.40
N GLN A 234 -32.03 10.57 7.25
CA GLN A 234 -30.81 9.92 7.68
C GLN A 234 -29.97 9.45 6.50
N VAL A 235 -28.65 9.40 6.71
CA VAL A 235 -27.72 8.65 5.88
C VAL A 235 -27.72 7.21 6.37
N ASP A 236 -27.88 6.25 5.46
CA ASP A 236 -27.90 4.81 5.77
C ASP A 236 -26.56 4.14 5.44
N ALA A 237 -25.81 4.69 4.48
CA ALA A 237 -24.47 4.23 4.12
C ALA A 237 -23.59 5.36 3.59
N VAL A 238 -22.29 5.21 3.75
CA VAL A 238 -21.28 6.04 3.08
C VAL A 238 -20.23 5.13 2.48
N LEU A 239 -20.03 5.23 1.18
CA LEU A 239 -18.85 4.68 0.52
C LEU A 239 -17.68 5.60 0.85
N SER A 240 -16.74 5.09 1.62
CA SER A 240 -15.47 5.76 1.92
C SER A 240 -14.30 4.90 1.45
N PRO A 241 -13.35 5.46 0.72
CA PRO A 241 -12.28 4.69 0.09
C PRO A 241 -11.10 4.39 1.01
N TYR A 242 -11.02 5.03 2.20
CA TYR A 242 -9.85 4.99 3.08
C TYR A 242 -10.21 5.31 4.53
N ASP A 243 -9.56 4.67 5.48
CA ASP A 243 -9.84 4.78 6.92
C ASP A 243 -9.70 6.20 7.47
N GLY A 244 -8.68 6.96 7.06
CA GLY A 244 -8.53 8.36 7.46
C GLY A 244 -9.69 9.25 7.01
N ILE A 245 -10.20 9.02 5.79
CA ILE A 245 -11.41 9.68 5.27
C ILE A 245 -12.63 9.25 6.10
N THR A 246 -12.74 7.96 6.42
CA THR A 246 -13.84 7.41 7.22
C THR A 246 -13.89 8.03 8.61
N ARG A 247 -12.75 8.20 9.27
CA ARG A 247 -12.68 8.87 10.58
C ARG A 247 -13.15 10.31 10.50
N GLY A 248 -12.77 11.04 9.45
CA GLY A 248 -13.29 12.41 9.21
C GLY A 248 -14.81 12.44 9.00
N ILE A 249 -15.35 11.52 8.22
CA ILE A 249 -16.80 11.35 8.00
C ILE A 249 -17.50 11.01 9.32
N LEU A 250 -16.96 10.07 10.09
CA LEU A 250 -17.51 9.66 11.38
C LEU A 250 -17.55 10.82 12.38
N ALA A 251 -16.52 11.67 12.42
CA ALA A 251 -16.52 12.87 13.25
C ALA A 251 -17.69 13.79 12.89
N ALA A 252 -17.91 14.09 11.60
CA ALA A 252 -19.04 14.90 11.16
C ALA A 252 -20.40 14.27 11.50
N LEU A 253 -20.52 12.96 11.38
CA LEU A 253 -21.73 12.21 11.74
C LEU A 253 -22.01 12.31 13.26
N LYS A 254 -21.01 12.09 14.10
CA LYS A 254 -21.13 12.20 15.55
C LYS A 254 -21.52 13.64 15.99
N GLU A 255 -20.91 14.67 15.41
CA GLU A 255 -21.28 16.07 15.63
C GLU A 255 -22.74 16.36 15.27
N ALA A 256 -23.28 15.67 14.25
CA ALA A 256 -24.67 15.76 13.86
C ALA A 256 -25.62 14.83 14.64
N GLY A 257 -25.14 14.18 15.72
CA GLY A 257 -25.94 13.35 16.62
C GLY A 257 -26.17 11.89 16.20
N TYR A 258 -25.42 11.42 15.19
CA TYR A 258 -25.43 9.98 14.86
C TYR A 258 -24.70 9.17 15.96
N GLY A 259 -25.03 7.88 16.05
CA GLY A 259 -24.51 6.95 17.08
C GLY A 259 -25.49 6.72 18.23
N SER A 260 -26.66 7.38 18.22
CA SER A 260 -27.74 7.13 19.17
C SER A 260 -28.71 6.05 18.65
N LYS A 261 -29.58 5.54 19.55
CA LYS A 261 -30.64 4.58 19.15
C LYS A 261 -31.61 5.15 18.12
N SER A 262 -31.91 6.45 18.20
CA SER A 262 -32.81 7.13 17.26
C SER A 262 -32.13 7.55 15.97
N ARG A 263 -30.81 7.64 15.96
CA ARG A 263 -30.00 8.01 14.80
C ARG A 263 -28.73 7.17 14.74
N PRO A 264 -28.84 5.91 14.33
CA PRO A 264 -27.70 4.99 14.31
C PRO A 264 -26.63 5.46 13.33
N LEU A 265 -25.39 5.01 13.51
CA LEU A 265 -24.35 5.22 12.54
C LEU A 265 -24.70 4.48 11.22
N PRO A 266 -24.41 5.09 10.06
CA PRO A 266 -24.58 4.43 8.77
C PRO A 266 -23.56 3.31 8.58
N VAL A 267 -23.76 2.50 7.56
CA VAL A 267 -22.70 1.60 7.05
C VAL A 267 -21.53 2.47 6.57
N LEU A 268 -20.34 2.24 7.11
CA LEU A 268 -19.12 2.97 6.77
C LEU A 268 -18.06 1.99 6.27
N THR A 269 -17.57 2.22 5.06
CA THR A 269 -16.46 1.45 4.47
C THR A 269 -15.12 2.14 4.74
N GLY A 270 -14.02 1.43 4.55
CA GLY A 270 -12.66 1.95 4.70
C GLY A 270 -11.64 1.11 3.94
N GLN A 271 -10.38 1.44 4.11
CA GLN A 271 -9.23 0.73 3.56
C GLN A 271 -7.99 1.04 4.38
N ASP A 272 -7.04 0.12 4.35
CA ASP A 272 -5.71 0.09 4.94
C ASP A 272 -5.64 -0.48 6.36
N ALA A 273 -6.78 -0.77 6.99
CA ALA A 273 -6.87 -1.36 8.33
C ALA A 273 -6.01 -0.60 9.36
N GLU A 274 -6.06 0.76 9.33
CA GLU A 274 -5.36 1.59 10.30
C GLU A 274 -5.85 1.29 11.72
N LEU A 275 -4.95 1.30 12.70
CA LEU A 275 -5.24 0.83 14.06
C LEU A 275 -6.48 1.47 14.67
N ASP A 276 -6.63 2.80 14.55
CA ASP A 276 -7.80 3.51 15.07
C ASP A 276 -9.11 3.07 14.39
N SER A 277 -9.08 2.77 13.09
CA SER A 277 -10.24 2.26 12.37
C SER A 277 -10.56 0.81 12.74
N VAL A 278 -9.55 -0.01 13.01
CA VAL A 278 -9.77 -1.37 13.54
C VAL A 278 -10.43 -1.32 14.93
N LYS A 279 -10.04 -0.38 15.80
CA LYS A 279 -10.72 -0.11 17.07
C LYS A 279 -12.20 0.28 16.87
N LEU A 280 -12.48 1.14 15.89
CA LEU A 280 -13.84 1.53 15.52
C LEU A 280 -14.65 0.34 14.98
N ILE A 281 -14.04 -0.56 14.22
CA ILE A 281 -14.69 -1.80 13.76
C ILE A 281 -14.99 -2.73 14.94
N ALA A 282 -14.06 -2.91 15.85
CA ALA A 282 -14.26 -3.70 17.06
C ALA A 282 -15.40 -3.13 17.93
N ALA A 283 -15.47 -1.81 18.06
CA ALA A 283 -16.56 -1.09 18.73
C ALA A 283 -17.91 -1.14 17.97
N GLY A 284 -17.90 -1.42 16.65
CA GLY A 284 -19.09 -1.44 15.79
C GLY A 284 -19.48 -0.05 15.28
N GLU A 285 -18.55 0.91 15.27
CA GLU A 285 -18.73 2.28 14.76
C GLU A 285 -18.34 2.44 13.28
N GLN A 286 -17.41 1.62 12.80
CA GLN A 286 -17.09 1.43 11.38
C GLN A 286 -17.48 0.01 10.97
N THR A 287 -18.00 -0.17 9.76
CA THR A 287 -18.53 -1.47 9.33
C THR A 287 -17.44 -2.41 8.87
N GLU A 288 -16.51 -1.91 8.06
CA GLU A 288 -15.40 -2.69 7.51
C GLU A 288 -14.23 -1.81 7.10
N THR A 289 -13.10 -2.45 6.86
CA THR A 289 -11.96 -1.90 6.15
C THR A 289 -11.39 -2.95 5.21
N VAL A 290 -10.75 -2.53 4.13
CA VAL A 290 -10.03 -3.44 3.25
C VAL A 290 -8.56 -3.45 3.64
N TYR A 291 -8.12 -4.57 4.20
CA TYR A 291 -6.75 -4.78 4.62
C TYR A 291 -5.83 -5.06 3.44
N LYS A 292 -4.72 -4.37 3.43
CA LYS A 292 -3.59 -4.54 2.51
C LYS A 292 -2.34 -4.77 3.36
N ASP A 293 -1.77 -5.98 3.31
CA ASP A 293 -0.59 -6.31 4.12
C ASP A 293 0.65 -5.60 3.59
N THR A 294 1.05 -4.51 4.25
CA THR A 294 2.21 -3.70 3.89
C THR A 294 3.52 -4.50 3.94
N ARG A 295 3.59 -5.53 4.80
CA ARG A 295 4.74 -6.41 4.94
C ARG A 295 4.96 -7.24 3.67
N GLU A 296 3.87 -7.77 3.09
CA GLU A 296 3.91 -8.54 1.85
C GLU A 296 4.14 -7.64 0.64
N LEU A 297 3.57 -6.42 0.60
CA LEU A 297 3.85 -5.50 -0.50
C LEU A 297 5.32 -5.04 -0.50
N ALA A 298 5.86 -4.71 0.67
CA ALA A 298 7.28 -4.37 0.81
C ALA A 298 8.18 -5.53 0.34
N LYS A 299 7.85 -6.77 0.72
CA LYS A 299 8.59 -7.97 0.30
C LYS A 299 8.57 -8.14 -1.22
N VAL A 300 7.41 -7.97 -1.86
CA VAL A 300 7.30 -8.04 -3.33
C VAL A 300 8.16 -6.98 -4.00
N ALA A 301 8.10 -5.72 -3.54
CA ALA A 301 8.90 -4.64 -4.12
C ALA A 301 10.40 -4.87 -3.94
N VAL A 302 10.84 -5.35 -2.78
CA VAL A 302 12.24 -5.69 -2.50
C VAL A 302 12.71 -6.82 -3.39
N GLN A 303 11.96 -7.93 -3.49
CA GLN A 303 12.30 -9.05 -4.37
C GLN A 303 12.33 -8.65 -5.85
N MET A 304 11.40 -7.79 -6.27
CA MET A 304 11.34 -7.26 -7.63
C MET A 304 12.56 -6.40 -7.94
N THR A 305 12.98 -5.54 -7.01
CA THR A 305 14.18 -4.70 -7.14
C THR A 305 15.45 -5.55 -7.20
N ASP A 306 15.58 -6.51 -6.30
CA ASP A 306 16.74 -7.43 -6.23
C ASP A 306 16.88 -8.25 -7.51
N SER A 307 15.77 -8.79 -8.04
CA SER A 307 15.77 -9.50 -9.32
C SER A 307 16.26 -8.61 -10.47
N VAL A 308 15.77 -7.36 -10.55
CA VAL A 308 16.22 -6.42 -11.60
C VAL A 308 17.73 -6.13 -11.49
N LEU A 309 18.24 -5.92 -10.29
CA LEU A 309 19.66 -5.64 -10.06
C LEU A 309 20.57 -6.86 -10.29
N SER A 310 19.99 -8.05 -10.23
CA SER A 310 20.68 -9.33 -10.51
C SER A 310 20.52 -9.81 -11.96
N ASP A 311 19.98 -8.98 -12.87
CA ASP A 311 19.63 -9.34 -14.25
C ASP A 311 18.66 -10.54 -14.34
N GLU A 312 17.84 -10.74 -13.31
CA GLU A 312 16.79 -11.76 -13.28
C GLU A 312 15.42 -11.16 -13.63
N LYS A 313 14.48 -12.01 -14.05
CA LYS A 313 13.11 -11.55 -14.30
C LYS A 313 12.30 -11.56 -13.01
N PRO A 314 11.79 -10.41 -12.57
CA PRO A 314 10.89 -10.35 -11.42
C PRO A 314 9.61 -11.15 -11.64
N MET A 315 9.03 -11.66 -10.55
CA MET A 315 7.69 -12.23 -10.62
C MET A 315 6.66 -11.13 -10.92
N ILE A 316 5.80 -11.40 -11.91
CA ILE A 316 4.66 -10.57 -12.27
C ILE A 316 3.44 -11.48 -12.47
N ASN A 317 2.24 -10.96 -12.24
CA ASN A 317 0.99 -11.69 -12.46
C ASN A 317 -0.07 -10.87 -13.24
N ASP A 318 0.25 -9.63 -13.60
CA ASP A 318 -0.58 -8.79 -14.48
C ASP A 318 0.27 -8.05 -15.52
N THR A 319 -0.20 -8.11 -16.79
CA THR A 319 0.39 -7.42 -17.94
C THR A 319 -0.72 -6.78 -18.80
N LYS A 320 -1.87 -6.42 -18.20
CA LYS A 320 -3.04 -5.95 -18.97
C LYS A 320 -3.75 -4.76 -18.35
N GLN A 321 -3.80 -4.64 -17.02
CA GLN A 321 -4.69 -3.70 -16.35
C GLN A 321 -4.08 -2.31 -16.17
N TYR A 322 -2.77 -2.21 -15.94
CA TYR A 322 -2.14 -0.97 -15.50
C TYR A 322 -1.43 -0.25 -16.64
N HIS A 323 -2.25 0.38 -17.51
CA HIS A 323 -1.74 1.28 -18.54
C HIS A 323 -1.46 2.66 -17.91
N ASN A 324 -0.20 3.09 -17.96
CA ASN A 324 0.24 4.33 -17.30
C ASN A 324 0.11 5.61 -18.15
N GLY A 325 -0.55 5.51 -19.30
CA GLY A 325 -0.65 6.61 -20.28
C GLY A 325 0.30 6.42 -21.48
N VAL A 326 1.39 5.69 -21.31
CA VAL A 326 2.40 5.39 -22.35
C VAL A 326 2.38 3.91 -22.70
N GLU A 327 2.42 3.06 -21.70
CA GLU A 327 2.50 1.60 -21.87
C GLU A 327 1.78 0.85 -20.73
N ILE A 328 1.66 -0.46 -20.88
CA ILE A 328 1.23 -1.34 -19.80
C ILE A 328 2.46 -1.69 -18.96
N VAL A 329 2.46 -1.27 -17.70
CA VAL A 329 3.54 -1.57 -16.77
C VAL A 329 3.39 -3.00 -16.24
N PRO A 330 4.41 -3.88 -16.39
CA PRO A 330 4.36 -5.21 -15.82
C PRO A 330 4.22 -5.15 -14.30
N THR A 331 3.19 -5.81 -13.76
CA THR A 331 2.74 -5.59 -12.39
C THR A 331 2.66 -6.89 -11.60
N PHE A 332 2.97 -6.82 -10.30
CA PHE A 332 2.58 -7.84 -9.34
C PHE A 332 1.44 -7.34 -8.46
N LEU A 333 0.30 -8.04 -8.51
CA LEU A 333 -0.92 -7.73 -7.77
C LEU A 333 -1.08 -8.65 -6.56
N LEU A 334 -1.02 -8.07 -5.37
CA LEU A 334 -1.43 -8.73 -4.14
C LEU A 334 -2.96 -8.69 -3.98
N GLN A 335 -3.49 -9.65 -3.21
CA GLN A 335 -4.93 -9.74 -2.98
C GLN A 335 -5.31 -8.96 -1.72
N PRO A 336 -6.25 -8.00 -1.81
CA PRO A 336 -6.78 -7.32 -0.64
C PRO A 336 -7.75 -8.24 0.13
N VAL A 337 -7.86 -8.02 1.44
CA VAL A 337 -8.73 -8.82 2.33
C VAL A 337 -9.75 -7.90 3.01
N ASN A 338 -11.03 -8.20 2.86
CA ASN A 338 -12.08 -7.49 3.60
C ASN A 338 -12.03 -7.87 5.09
N VAL A 339 -12.02 -6.86 5.96
CA VAL A 339 -11.96 -7.01 7.41
C VAL A 339 -13.15 -6.30 8.04
N ASP A 340 -13.91 -7.03 8.84
CA ASP A 340 -15.04 -6.53 9.61
C ASP A 340 -15.01 -7.07 11.05
N LYS A 341 -16.02 -6.74 11.84
CA LYS A 341 -16.13 -7.17 13.24
C LYS A 341 -16.09 -8.68 13.43
N SER A 342 -16.45 -9.47 12.43
CA SER A 342 -16.50 -10.93 12.53
C SER A 342 -15.15 -11.61 12.29
N ASN A 343 -14.17 -10.92 11.70
CA ASN A 343 -12.93 -11.55 11.28
C ASN A 343 -11.65 -10.76 11.61
N TYR A 344 -11.74 -9.54 12.17
CA TYR A 344 -10.55 -8.71 12.43
C TYR A 344 -9.52 -9.40 13.35
N GLU A 345 -9.95 -10.14 14.36
CA GLU A 345 -9.04 -10.89 15.23
C GLU A 345 -8.25 -11.92 14.42
N ARG A 346 -8.93 -12.76 13.66
CA ARG A 346 -8.28 -13.80 12.82
C ARG A 346 -7.34 -13.20 11.77
N VAL A 347 -7.75 -12.11 11.13
CA VAL A 347 -6.98 -11.54 10.01
C VAL A 347 -5.80 -10.70 10.52
N LEU A 348 -6.03 -9.85 11.51
CA LEU A 348 -5.05 -8.85 11.94
C LEU A 348 -4.26 -9.28 13.18
N VAL A 349 -4.90 -9.98 14.16
CA VAL A 349 -4.22 -10.40 15.39
C VAL A 349 -3.51 -11.73 15.16
N ASP A 350 -4.24 -12.78 14.75
CA ASP A 350 -3.63 -14.09 14.46
C ASP A 350 -2.65 -13.99 13.28
N GLY A 351 -2.90 -13.07 12.33
CA GLY A 351 -1.99 -12.73 11.24
C GLY A 351 -0.76 -11.93 11.66
N GLY A 352 -0.66 -11.52 12.93
CA GLY A 352 0.50 -10.82 13.49
C GLY A 352 0.72 -9.41 12.93
N TYR A 353 -0.34 -8.76 12.46
CA TYR A 353 -0.28 -7.36 12.00
C TYR A 353 -0.43 -6.38 13.17
N TYR A 354 -1.34 -6.67 14.09
CA TYR A 354 -1.52 -5.98 15.36
C TYR A 354 -1.54 -6.98 16.52
N THR A 355 -1.32 -6.49 17.75
CA THR A 355 -1.60 -7.26 18.95
C THR A 355 -3.03 -7.00 19.45
N ALA A 356 -3.57 -7.93 20.23
CA ALA A 356 -4.89 -7.75 20.85
C ALA A 356 -4.90 -6.52 21.77
N GLU A 357 -3.80 -6.26 22.49
CA GLU A 357 -3.65 -5.12 23.39
C GLU A 357 -3.69 -3.79 22.63
N GLN A 358 -3.07 -3.70 21.44
CA GLN A 358 -3.12 -2.50 20.62
C GLN A 358 -4.55 -2.15 20.19
N ILE A 359 -5.37 -3.17 19.89
CA ILE A 359 -6.77 -2.96 19.48
C ILE A 359 -7.65 -2.63 20.67
N ALA A 360 -7.37 -3.22 21.84
CA ALA A 360 -8.16 -3.00 23.07
C ALA A 360 -7.86 -1.66 23.77
N ALA A 361 -6.69 -1.06 23.54
CA ALA A 361 -6.27 0.21 24.10
C ALA A 361 -6.90 1.40 23.38
#